data_0b60b7191eb485a1e32abf5eee8fa6cf
#
_entry.id   0b60b7191eb485a1e32abf5eee8fa6cf
#
_cell.length_a   1.000
_cell.length_b   1.000
_cell.length_c   1.000
_cell.angle_alpha   90.00
_cell.angle_beta   90.00
_cell.angle_gamma   90.00
#
_symmetry.space_group_name_H-M   'P 1'
#
loop_
_entity.id
_entity.type
_entity.pdbx_description
1 polymer ?
#
loop_
_entity_poly.entity_id
_entity_poly.type
_entity_poly.pdbx_seq_one_letter_code
_entity_poly.pdbx_strand_id
1 'polypeptide(L)'
;MAGLGAAVLLAVGGCAGHQAAPAPAPARSTAASTPAPTATPLTAAELAWITAVTNLHHKVDKPFRASSMTMTRAKMTELGNALRACGRELRRMGAPGTRLQPVYVKVTKACQALDRGARCFAKAASVSDAVGGTVAGTVEARIQSRSLSCGFAAQGNGSNLLSGAEERAAAIKAQFA
;
A
#
# COMPACT_ATOMS: atom_id res chain seq x y z
N MET A 1 33.95 22.73 4.67
CA MET A 1 34.99 21.76 5.06
C MET A 1 35.14 20.75 3.93
N ALA A 2 36.34 20.72 3.37
CA ALA A 2 36.73 19.93 2.20
C ALA A 2 37.08 18.51 2.61
N GLY A 3 36.96 17.56 1.70
CA GLY A 3 37.45 16.19 1.82
C GLY A 3 37.10 15.41 0.57
N LEU A 4 37.94 15.45 -0.35
CA LEU A 4 39.02 14.56 -0.80
C LEU A 4 38.51 13.34 -1.60
N GLY A 5 38.79 13.41 -2.91
CA GLY A 5 38.65 12.33 -3.88
C GLY A 5 39.74 11.27 -3.72
N ALA A 6 39.43 10.06 -4.16
CA ALA A 6 40.40 9.01 -4.41
C ALA A 6 40.30 8.57 -5.87
N ALA A 7 41.32 8.91 -6.65
CA ALA A 7 41.55 8.41 -7.99
C ALA A 7 42.24 7.05 -7.88
N VAL A 8 41.73 6.04 -8.58
CA VAL A 8 42.39 4.75 -8.78
C VAL A 8 42.95 4.68 -10.20
N LEU A 9 44.23 4.63 -10.30
CA LEU A 9 45.01 4.41 -11.53
C LEU A 9 44.94 2.93 -11.93
N LEU A 10 44.53 2.66 -13.15
CA LEU A 10 44.62 1.35 -13.80
C LEU A 10 45.93 1.25 -14.55
N ALA A 11 46.74 0.29 -14.14
CA ALA A 11 47.98 -0.10 -14.81
C ALA A 11 47.68 -0.96 -16.05
N VAL A 12 48.23 -0.53 -17.19
CA VAL A 12 48.21 -1.25 -18.45
C VAL A 12 49.40 -2.22 -18.45
N GLY A 13 49.08 -3.51 -18.43
CA GLY A 13 50.09 -4.58 -18.66
C GLY A 13 49.86 -5.20 -20.03
N GLY A 14 50.71 -4.84 -21.00
CA GLY A 14 50.75 -5.51 -22.27
C GLY A 14 51.54 -6.82 -22.19
N CYS A 15 51.05 -7.89 -22.84
CA CYS A 15 51.81 -9.07 -23.20
C CYS A 15 51.53 -9.44 -24.65
N ALA A 16 52.62 -9.47 -25.42
CA ALA A 16 52.65 -9.79 -26.84
C ALA A 16 52.43 -11.28 -27.09
N GLY A 17 51.70 -11.59 -28.15
CA GLY A 17 51.98 -12.56 -29.15
C GLY A 17 51.95 -14.06 -28.82
N HIS A 18 50.88 -14.69 -29.33
CA HIS A 18 51.04 -16.00 -30.01
C HIS A 18 49.82 -16.14 -30.93
N GLN A 19 50.03 -16.04 -32.26
CA GLN A 19 49.05 -16.40 -33.25
C GLN A 19 48.89 -17.92 -33.26
N ALA A 20 47.87 -18.42 -32.63
CA ALA A 20 47.39 -19.77 -32.82
C ALA A 20 46.38 -19.79 -33.98
N ALA A 21 46.50 -20.80 -34.84
CA ALA A 21 45.66 -21.00 -36.04
C ALA A 21 44.16 -21.03 -35.66
N PRO A 22 43.27 -20.60 -36.57
CA PRO A 22 41.83 -20.59 -36.30
C PRO A 22 41.30 -22.00 -36.17
N ALA A 23 40.83 -22.33 -34.97
CA ALA A 23 40.04 -23.54 -34.72
C ALA A 23 38.71 -23.46 -35.49
N PRO A 24 38.17 -24.58 -36.04
CA PRO A 24 36.89 -24.57 -36.72
C PRO A 24 35.79 -24.12 -35.75
N ALA A 25 35.00 -23.16 -36.21
CA ALA A 25 33.87 -22.60 -35.42
C ALA A 25 32.93 -23.73 -34.98
N PRO A 26 32.56 -23.79 -33.68
CA PRO A 26 31.55 -24.76 -33.24
C PRO A 26 30.24 -24.42 -33.94
N ALA A 27 29.61 -25.44 -34.54
CA ALA A 27 28.30 -25.35 -35.14
C ALA A 27 27.34 -24.77 -34.10
N ARG A 28 26.75 -23.58 -34.38
CA ARG A 28 25.69 -23.01 -33.54
C ARG A 28 24.53 -23.98 -33.58
N SER A 29 24.37 -24.76 -32.52
CA SER A 29 23.11 -25.42 -32.22
C SER A 29 22.07 -24.32 -32.08
N THR A 30 21.20 -24.19 -33.07
CA THR A 30 19.96 -23.44 -32.93
C THR A 30 19.10 -24.20 -31.95
N ALA A 31 19.28 -23.92 -30.65
CA ALA A 31 18.35 -24.38 -29.65
C ALA A 31 16.97 -23.79 -30.04
N ALA A 32 16.07 -24.68 -30.41
CA ALA A 32 14.68 -24.33 -30.66
C ALA A 32 14.17 -23.61 -29.40
N SER A 33 13.85 -22.31 -29.51
CA SER A 33 13.25 -21.54 -28.44
C SER A 33 11.91 -22.17 -28.10
N THR A 34 11.86 -22.93 -27.02
CA THR A 34 10.58 -23.41 -26.45
C THR A 34 9.72 -22.17 -26.22
N PRO A 35 8.50 -22.08 -26.81
CA PRO A 35 7.63 -20.92 -26.60
C PRO A 35 7.40 -20.77 -25.11
N ALA A 36 7.60 -19.56 -24.60
CA ALA A 36 7.33 -19.25 -23.19
C ALA A 36 5.85 -19.59 -22.91
N PRO A 37 5.54 -20.22 -21.78
CA PRO A 37 4.15 -20.55 -21.44
C PRO A 37 3.33 -19.26 -21.41
N THR A 38 2.32 -19.19 -22.26
CA THR A 38 1.39 -18.06 -22.34
C THR A 38 0.67 -17.95 -20.99
N ALA A 39 0.88 -16.85 -20.29
CA ALA A 39 0.25 -16.63 -18.99
C ALA A 39 -1.28 -16.62 -19.16
N THR A 40 -1.98 -17.46 -18.40
CA THR A 40 -3.46 -17.51 -18.44
C THR A 40 -4.03 -16.15 -18.02
N PRO A 41 -4.92 -15.50 -18.79
CA PRO A 41 -5.54 -14.24 -18.44
C PRO A 41 -6.23 -14.25 -17.08
N LEU A 42 -6.42 -13.06 -16.48
CA LEU A 42 -7.22 -12.94 -15.26
C LEU A 42 -8.69 -13.26 -15.55
N THR A 43 -9.33 -13.97 -14.64
CA THR A 43 -10.75 -14.26 -14.71
C THR A 43 -11.60 -13.01 -14.47
N ALA A 44 -12.84 -13.01 -14.91
CA ALA A 44 -13.80 -11.93 -14.63
C ALA A 44 -13.96 -11.69 -13.12
N ALA A 45 -13.94 -12.75 -12.30
CA ALA A 45 -14.01 -12.65 -10.85
C ALA A 45 -12.78 -11.93 -10.24
N GLU A 46 -11.57 -12.24 -10.73
CA GLU A 46 -10.33 -11.56 -10.30
C GLU A 46 -10.34 -10.08 -10.68
N LEU A 47 -10.79 -9.75 -11.89
CA LEU A 47 -10.92 -8.35 -12.34
C LEU A 47 -11.97 -7.58 -11.51
N ALA A 48 -13.11 -8.19 -11.20
CA ALA A 48 -14.13 -7.61 -10.33
C ALA A 48 -13.58 -7.38 -8.91
N TRP A 49 -12.79 -8.31 -8.38
CA TRP A 49 -12.17 -8.18 -7.07
C TRP A 49 -11.14 -7.02 -7.04
N ILE A 50 -10.32 -6.86 -8.08
CA ILE A 50 -9.40 -5.71 -8.23
C ILE A 50 -10.17 -4.39 -8.21
N THR A 51 -11.26 -4.29 -8.98
CA THR A 51 -12.12 -3.10 -9.01
C THR A 51 -12.72 -2.80 -7.63
N ALA A 52 -13.11 -3.85 -6.90
CA ALA A 52 -13.65 -3.69 -5.55
C ALA A 52 -12.61 -3.12 -4.56
N VAL A 53 -11.31 -3.44 -4.72
CA VAL A 53 -10.23 -2.84 -3.91
C VAL A 53 -10.13 -1.33 -4.14
N THR A 54 -10.17 -0.88 -5.40
CA THR A 54 -10.15 0.56 -5.73
C THR A 54 -11.38 1.27 -5.16
N ASN A 55 -12.56 0.69 -5.30
CA ASN A 55 -13.78 1.25 -4.73
C ASN A 55 -13.73 1.33 -3.20
N LEU A 56 -13.13 0.33 -2.54
CA LEU A 56 -12.93 0.31 -1.10
C LEU A 56 -12.03 1.46 -0.64
N HIS A 57 -10.91 1.71 -1.33
CA HIS A 57 -9.99 2.81 -1.03
C HIS A 57 -10.71 4.17 -1.14
N HIS A 58 -11.37 4.42 -2.26
CA HIS A 58 -12.16 5.65 -2.43
C HIS A 58 -13.23 5.84 -1.36
N LYS A 59 -13.93 4.77 -0.98
CA LYS A 59 -14.98 4.81 0.04
C LYS A 59 -14.43 5.17 1.43
N VAL A 60 -13.25 4.64 1.78
CA VAL A 60 -12.59 4.92 3.05
C VAL A 60 -12.06 6.35 3.11
N ASP A 61 -11.49 6.87 2.02
CA ASP A 61 -10.86 8.18 1.99
C ASP A 61 -11.84 9.34 1.82
N LYS A 62 -12.99 9.09 1.19
CA LYS A 62 -13.98 10.13 0.89
C LYS A 62 -14.32 11.04 2.08
N PRO A 63 -14.59 10.54 3.31
CA PRO A 63 -14.93 11.39 4.44
C PRO A 63 -13.79 12.28 4.95
N PHE A 64 -12.53 11.97 4.57
CA PHE A 64 -11.32 12.68 5.00
C PHE A 64 -10.84 13.75 4.01
N ARG A 65 -11.49 13.86 2.84
CA ARG A 65 -11.07 14.81 1.78
C ARG A 65 -11.57 16.23 1.98
N ALA A 66 -12.38 16.49 3.00
CA ALA A 66 -12.86 17.84 3.27
C ALA A 66 -11.71 18.75 3.73
N SER A 67 -11.57 19.93 3.10
CA SER A 67 -10.48 20.89 3.35
C SER A 67 -10.55 21.56 4.72
N SER A 68 -11.71 21.60 5.35
CA SER A 68 -11.91 22.08 6.71
C SER A 68 -12.87 21.15 7.45
N MET A 69 -12.40 20.54 8.54
CA MET A 69 -13.24 19.66 9.37
C MET A 69 -13.29 20.19 10.80
N THR A 70 -14.46 20.62 11.22
CA THR A 70 -14.71 20.81 12.66
C THR A 70 -14.92 19.44 13.29
N MET A 71 -14.08 19.09 14.26
CA MET A 71 -14.12 17.79 14.95
C MET A 71 -15.23 17.76 16.00
N THR A 72 -16.48 17.70 15.55
CA THR A 72 -17.61 17.42 16.42
C THR A 72 -17.70 15.93 16.75
N ARG A 73 -18.43 15.57 17.82
CA ARG A 73 -18.72 14.17 18.15
C ARG A 73 -19.33 13.41 16.97
N ALA A 74 -20.31 14.01 16.30
CA ALA A 74 -20.96 13.42 15.14
C ALA A 74 -19.95 13.13 14.03
N LYS A 75 -19.04 14.08 13.76
CA LYS A 75 -17.99 13.91 12.74
C LYS A 75 -16.99 12.82 13.12
N MET A 76 -16.54 12.76 14.37
CA MET A 76 -15.65 11.69 14.85
C MET A 76 -16.32 10.31 14.71
N THR A 77 -17.62 10.21 15.01
CA THR A 77 -18.40 8.98 14.85
C THR A 77 -18.51 8.58 13.38
N GLU A 78 -18.80 9.54 12.48
CA GLU A 78 -18.85 9.33 11.03
C GLU A 78 -17.51 8.78 10.51
N LEU A 79 -16.39 9.45 10.85
CA LEU A 79 -15.05 9.03 10.45
C LEU A 79 -14.73 7.61 10.96
N GLY A 80 -15.02 7.34 12.23
CA GLY A 80 -14.83 5.99 12.80
C GLY A 80 -15.65 4.91 12.09
N ASN A 81 -16.88 5.21 11.71
CA ASN A 81 -17.75 4.29 10.96
C ASN A 81 -17.24 4.04 9.55
N ALA A 82 -16.72 5.07 8.88
CA ALA A 82 -16.11 4.94 7.56
C ALA A 82 -14.89 4.01 7.60
N LEU A 83 -14.02 4.14 8.60
CA LEU A 83 -12.86 3.27 8.75
C LEU A 83 -13.25 1.81 9.04
N ARG A 84 -14.27 1.57 9.89
CA ARG A 84 -14.81 0.21 10.14
C ARG A 84 -15.42 -0.42 8.90
N ALA A 85 -15.86 0.36 7.92
CA ALA A 85 -16.43 -0.16 6.68
C ALA A 85 -15.42 -1.02 5.92
N CYS A 86 -14.10 -0.74 6.00
CA CYS A 86 -13.06 -1.50 5.34
C CYS A 86 -13.15 -2.99 5.65
N GLY A 87 -13.16 -3.37 6.91
CA GLY A 87 -13.23 -4.78 7.31
C GLY A 87 -14.55 -5.47 6.93
N ARG A 88 -15.67 -4.73 6.92
CA ARG A 88 -16.97 -5.28 6.46
C ARG A 88 -16.96 -5.55 4.96
N GLU A 89 -16.47 -4.60 4.17
CA GLU A 89 -16.40 -4.76 2.71
C GLU A 89 -15.41 -5.88 2.33
N LEU A 90 -14.24 -5.94 2.99
CA LEU A 90 -13.27 -7.00 2.73
C LEU A 90 -13.89 -8.40 2.97
N ARG A 91 -14.68 -8.56 4.03
CA ARG A 91 -15.41 -9.82 4.26
C ARG A 91 -16.44 -10.12 3.20
N ARG A 92 -17.12 -9.10 2.63
CA ARG A 92 -18.07 -9.27 1.51
C ARG A 92 -17.39 -9.67 0.22
N MET A 93 -16.20 -9.09 -0.04
CA MET A 93 -15.41 -9.43 -1.22
C MET A 93 -14.90 -10.87 -1.17
N GLY A 94 -14.71 -11.43 0.01
CA GLY A 94 -14.11 -12.74 0.20
C GLY A 94 -12.63 -12.78 -0.16
N ALA A 95 -12.02 -13.95 0.01
CA ALA A 95 -10.64 -14.18 -0.39
C ALA A 95 -10.56 -14.36 -1.92
N PRO A 96 -9.65 -13.66 -2.60
CA PRO A 96 -9.44 -13.84 -4.03
C PRO A 96 -8.66 -15.13 -4.31
N GLY A 97 -8.54 -15.49 -5.60
CA GLY A 97 -7.65 -16.56 -6.07
C GLY A 97 -6.18 -16.32 -5.69
N THR A 98 -5.36 -17.35 -5.80
CA THR A 98 -3.95 -17.37 -5.36
C THR A 98 -3.10 -16.24 -5.96
N ARG A 99 -3.36 -15.86 -7.22
CA ARG A 99 -2.65 -14.75 -7.89
C ARG A 99 -2.81 -13.40 -7.20
N LEU A 100 -3.96 -13.14 -6.60
CA LEU A 100 -4.26 -11.88 -5.89
C LEU A 100 -4.00 -11.96 -4.39
N GLN A 101 -3.50 -13.08 -3.87
CA GLN A 101 -3.17 -13.25 -2.46
C GLN A 101 -2.24 -12.17 -1.89
N PRO A 102 -1.18 -11.71 -2.62
CA PRO A 102 -0.34 -10.62 -2.13
C PRO A 102 -1.09 -9.28 -1.97
N VAL A 103 -2.08 -9.02 -2.82
CA VAL A 103 -2.97 -7.84 -2.71
C VAL A 103 -3.89 -7.99 -1.50
N TYR A 104 -4.51 -9.16 -1.33
CA TYR A 104 -5.39 -9.48 -0.21
C TYR A 104 -4.71 -9.27 1.15
N VAL A 105 -3.47 -9.73 1.29
CA VAL A 105 -2.67 -9.53 2.52
C VAL A 105 -2.47 -8.05 2.82
N LYS A 106 -2.17 -7.22 1.81
CA LYS A 106 -2.02 -5.76 1.98
C LYS A 106 -3.34 -5.11 2.39
N VAL A 107 -4.45 -5.43 1.70
CA VAL A 107 -5.79 -4.92 2.04
C VAL A 107 -6.20 -5.32 3.46
N THR A 108 -5.91 -6.55 3.87
CA THR A 108 -6.17 -7.02 5.24
C THR A 108 -5.42 -6.18 6.28
N LYS A 109 -4.12 -5.94 6.06
CA LYS A 109 -3.30 -5.07 6.93
C LYS A 109 -3.83 -3.64 6.96
N ALA A 110 -4.25 -3.11 5.82
CA ALA A 110 -4.88 -1.80 5.73
C ALA A 110 -6.15 -1.71 6.57
N CYS A 111 -7.07 -2.66 6.42
CA CYS A 111 -8.31 -2.69 7.20
C CYS A 111 -8.06 -2.85 8.71
N GLN A 112 -7.02 -3.58 9.12
CA GLN A 112 -6.60 -3.66 10.53
C GLN A 112 -6.07 -2.31 11.06
N ALA A 113 -5.29 -1.57 10.25
CA ALA A 113 -4.83 -0.23 10.61
C ALA A 113 -6.02 0.73 10.75
N LEU A 114 -6.94 0.72 9.80
CA LEU A 114 -8.15 1.54 9.79
C LEU A 114 -9.08 1.21 10.98
N ASP A 115 -9.22 -0.05 11.36
CA ASP A 115 -9.99 -0.44 12.54
C ASP A 115 -9.38 0.11 13.85
N ARG A 116 -8.04 0.14 13.96
CA ARG A 116 -7.38 0.85 15.09
C ARG A 116 -7.74 2.33 15.09
N GLY A 117 -7.70 3.00 13.92
CA GLY A 117 -8.13 4.39 13.77
C GLY A 117 -9.57 4.63 14.18
N ALA A 118 -10.47 3.71 13.81
CA ALA A 118 -11.87 3.77 14.20
C ALA A 118 -12.06 3.73 15.73
N ARG A 119 -11.29 2.91 16.44
CA ARG A 119 -11.30 2.88 17.91
C ARG A 119 -10.80 4.19 18.51
N CYS A 120 -9.77 4.80 17.90
CA CYS A 120 -9.26 6.09 18.34
C CYS A 120 -10.30 7.21 18.17
N PHE A 121 -11.00 7.28 17.03
CA PHE A 121 -12.09 8.24 16.83
C PHE A 121 -13.26 8.00 17.78
N ALA A 122 -13.63 6.75 18.04
CA ALA A 122 -14.67 6.42 19.01
C ALA A 122 -14.29 6.90 20.44
N LYS A 123 -13.01 6.72 20.85
CA LYS A 123 -12.51 7.24 22.11
C LYS A 123 -12.53 8.77 22.15
N ALA A 124 -12.11 9.45 21.07
CA ALA A 124 -12.19 10.91 20.98
C ALA A 124 -13.64 11.41 21.09
N ALA A 125 -14.58 10.73 20.43
CA ALA A 125 -16.01 11.06 20.47
C ALA A 125 -16.61 10.87 21.88
N SER A 126 -16.24 9.83 22.61
CA SER A 126 -16.76 9.58 23.97
C SER A 126 -16.32 10.65 24.99
N VAL A 127 -15.12 11.21 24.81
CA VAL A 127 -14.62 12.28 25.68
C VAL A 127 -15.23 13.64 25.33
N SER A 128 -15.62 13.84 24.06
CA SER A 128 -16.23 15.09 23.57
C SER A 128 -17.51 15.48 24.31
N ASP A 129 -18.25 14.52 24.85
CA ASP A 129 -19.47 14.84 25.64
C ASP A 129 -19.17 15.25 27.08
N ALA A 130 -18.07 14.76 27.64
CA ALA A 130 -17.67 15.10 29.00
C ALA A 130 -17.16 16.55 29.10
N VAL A 131 -16.77 17.13 27.94
CA VAL A 131 -16.18 18.47 27.85
C VAL A 131 -17.14 19.38 27.08
N GLY A 132 -18.29 19.64 27.65
CA GLY A 132 -19.33 20.55 27.09
C GLY A 132 -18.90 22.02 27.06
N GLY A 133 -17.65 22.32 26.82
CA GLY A 133 -17.07 23.64 26.67
C GLY A 133 -15.54 23.57 26.61
N THR A 134 -14.98 24.50 25.88
CA THR A 134 -13.55 24.72 25.63
C THR A 134 -12.72 24.80 26.93
N VAL A 135 -12.29 23.69 27.47
CA VAL A 135 -11.32 23.68 28.56
C VAL A 135 -9.99 23.18 28.02
N ALA A 136 -9.30 24.08 27.29
CA ALA A 136 -7.92 23.87 26.92
C ALA A 136 -7.09 23.58 28.18
N GLY A 137 -6.36 22.45 28.19
CA GLY A 137 -5.47 22.10 29.28
C GLY A 137 -5.97 21.01 30.24
N THR A 138 -7.21 20.56 30.13
CA THR A 138 -7.73 19.42 30.94
C THR A 138 -7.17 18.08 30.51
N VAL A 139 -7.28 17.08 31.37
CA VAL A 139 -6.93 15.69 31.09
C VAL A 139 -7.75 15.17 29.89
N GLU A 140 -9.04 15.50 29.85
CA GLU A 140 -9.99 15.15 28.80
C GLU A 140 -9.58 15.72 27.45
N ALA A 141 -9.22 17.00 27.38
CA ALA A 141 -8.74 17.64 26.15
C ALA A 141 -7.45 16.97 25.62
N ARG A 142 -6.56 16.57 26.51
CA ARG A 142 -5.35 15.82 26.14
C ARG A 142 -5.67 14.42 25.62
N ILE A 143 -6.62 13.72 26.26
CA ILE A 143 -7.07 12.41 25.78
C ILE A 143 -7.72 12.53 24.40
N GLN A 144 -8.59 13.52 24.20
CA GLN A 144 -9.23 13.79 22.92
C GLN A 144 -8.20 14.07 21.82
N SER A 145 -7.26 15.00 22.06
CA SER A 145 -6.20 15.34 21.11
C SER A 145 -5.34 14.14 20.72
N ARG A 146 -4.89 13.35 21.70
CA ARG A 146 -4.11 12.13 21.43
C ARG A 146 -4.92 11.09 20.65
N SER A 147 -6.20 10.96 20.96
CA SER A 147 -7.08 10.03 20.27
C SER A 147 -7.35 10.47 18.82
N LEU A 148 -7.52 11.76 18.55
CA LEU A 148 -7.62 12.30 17.20
C LEU A 148 -6.35 12.07 16.41
N SER A 149 -5.18 12.38 16.98
CA SER A 149 -3.87 12.14 16.35
C SER A 149 -3.68 10.65 16.01
N CYS A 150 -4.05 9.75 16.93
CA CYS A 150 -4.05 8.30 16.69
C CYS A 150 -4.98 7.93 15.53
N GLY A 151 -6.18 8.50 15.48
CA GLY A 151 -7.17 8.22 14.42
C GLY A 151 -6.67 8.62 13.04
N PHE A 152 -6.14 9.83 12.91
CA PHE A 152 -5.59 10.33 11.64
C PHE A 152 -4.32 9.59 11.22
N ALA A 153 -3.40 9.29 12.14
CA ALA A 153 -2.20 8.52 11.83
C ALA A 153 -2.55 7.10 11.33
N ALA A 154 -3.52 6.45 11.97
CA ALA A 154 -3.98 5.13 11.55
C ALA A 154 -4.72 5.16 10.21
N GLN A 155 -5.51 6.22 9.93
CA GLN A 155 -6.14 6.45 8.64
C GLN A 155 -5.07 6.62 7.54
N GLY A 156 -4.09 7.51 7.73
CA GLY A 156 -3.02 7.72 6.75
C GLY A 156 -2.23 6.44 6.46
N ASN A 157 -1.88 5.67 7.50
CA ASN A 157 -1.23 4.37 7.32
C ASN A 157 -2.11 3.37 6.56
N GLY A 158 -3.40 3.30 6.89
CA GLY A 158 -4.35 2.44 6.20
C GLY A 158 -4.52 2.80 4.73
N SER A 159 -4.66 4.11 4.40
CA SER A 159 -4.76 4.60 3.02
C SER A 159 -3.50 4.31 2.21
N ASN A 160 -2.32 4.51 2.78
CA ASN A 160 -1.06 4.18 2.12
C ASN A 160 -0.96 2.67 1.80
N LEU A 161 -1.42 1.81 2.70
CA LEU A 161 -1.47 0.36 2.46
C LEU A 161 -2.49 0.00 1.37
N LEU A 162 -3.64 0.69 1.29
CA LEU A 162 -4.62 0.50 0.22
C LEU A 162 -4.06 0.97 -1.13
N SER A 163 -3.41 2.14 -1.19
CA SER A 163 -2.72 2.60 -2.40
C SER A 163 -1.69 1.59 -2.90
N GLY A 164 -0.83 1.08 -2.01
CA GLY A 164 0.14 0.05 -2.37
C GLY A 164 -0.51 -1.32 -2.74
N ALA A 165 -1.75 -1.57 -2.32
CA ALA A 165 -2.51 -2.73 -2.78
C ALA A 165 -3.05 -2.50 -4.20
N GLU A 166 -3.53 -1.30 -4.53
CA GLU A 166 -3.96 -0.91 -5.88
C GLU A 166 -2.82 -0.98 -6.89
N GLU A 167 -1.66 -0.42 -6.54
CA GLU A 167 -0.46 -0.49 -7.38
C GLU A 167 -0.07 -1.94 -7.67
N ARG A 168 -0.10 -2.81 -6.65
CA ARG A 168 0.19 -4.23 -6.83
C ARG A 168 -0.86 -4.94 -7.68
N ALA A 169 -2.14 -4.60 -7.51
CA ALA A 169 -3.22 -5.13 -8.33
C ALA A 169 -3.09 -4.70 -9.79
N ALA A 170 -2.73 -3.43 -10.04
CA ALA A 170 -2.47 -2.91 -11.38
C ALA A 170 -1.29 -3.63 -12.05
N ALA A 171 -0.20 -3.87 -11.32
CA ALA A 171 0.96 -4.61 -11.81
C ALA A 171 0.59 -6.06 -12.19
N ILE A 172 -0.21 -6.74 -11.36
CA ILE A 172 -0.71 -8.09 -11.67
C ILE A 172 -1.60 -8.04 -12.92
N LYS A 173 -2.53 -7.07 -13.00
CA LYS A 173 -3.39 -6.91 -14.17
C LYS A 173 -2.58 -6.72 -15.46
N ALA A 174 -1.54 -5.89 -15.44
CA ALA A 174 -0.67 -5.66 -16.60
C ALA A 174 0.16 -6.90 -17.00
N GLN A 175 0.50 -7.76 -16.03
CA GLN A 175 1.25 -9.00 -16.29
C GLN A 175 0.40 -10.06 -16.99
N PHE A 176 -0.93 -10.01 -16.86
CA PHE A 176 -1.86 -11.01 -17.38
C PHE A 176 -2.87 -10.43 -18.40
N ALA A 177 -2.64 -9.18 -18.88
CA ALA A 177 -3.38 -8.60 -20.01
C ALA A 177 -2.75 -9.07 -21.32
#